data_62e06d4cd6586695ebfb04644fcfb2d7
#
_entry.id   62e06d4cd6586695ebfb04644fcfb2d7
#
_cell.length_a   1.000
_cell.length_b   1.000
_cell.length_c   1.000
_cell.angle_alpha   90.00
_cell.angle_beta   90.00
_cell.angle_gamma   90.00
#
_symmetry.space_group_name_H-M   'P 1'
#
loop_
_entity.id
_entity.type
_entity.pdbx_description
1 polymer ?
#
loop_
_entity_poly.entity_id
_entity_poly.type
_entity_poly.pdbx_seq_one_letter_code
_entity_poly.pdbx_strand_id
1 'polypeptide(L)'
;GELVLDCQGREIAALLCAGPEQVEIREGDSPLDFQLCARGPGGTCEPLPWQELLLFTPFQPETEHPYGVSLLRSMPFLTDILLKIYQATGMNWERMGNVRFAVICRPGEGEGAYAQERCRQIAGEWSAAMQAGKQGAVRDFVAVGDLDIKVIGADNQVLDSQVPVRQILEQLVARTGIPPFLLGLSWSSTERMSAQQADMMTSEITALRRTLEPAVERICEMWLRLHGWGGDVTVDWADINLQDFVEEARAKLYLAQAEAIREEERT
;
A
#
# COMPACT_ATOMS: atom_id res chain seq x y z
N GLY A 1 15.88 17.53 1.62
CA GLY A 1 15.35 18.40 2.65
C GLY A 1 16.18 19.66 2.83
N GLU A 2 15.63 20.66 3.42
CA GLU A 2 16.28 21.95 3.74
C GLU A 2 16.16 22.22 5.23
N LEU A 3 17.28 22.55 5.86
CA LEU A 3 17.32 23.01 7.25
C LEU A 3 16.99 24.50 7.29
N VAL A 4 15.92 24.83 8.01
CA VAL A 4 15.50 26.22 8.22
C VAL A 4 15.96 26.67 9.59
N LEU A 5 16.76 27.73 9.63
CA LEU A 5 17.21 28.34 10.87
C LEU A 5 16.18 29.36 11.38
N ASP A 6 16.20 29.63 12.67
CA ASP A 6 15.43 30.70 13.27
C ASP A 6 15.85 32.08 12.72
N CYS A 7 15.05 33.10 12.99
CA CYS A 7 15.33 34.48 12.52
C CYS A 7 16.64 35.07 13.06
N GLN A 8 17.24 34.45 14.08
CA GLN A 8 18.53 34.87 14.67
C GLN A 8 19.68 33.99 14.19
N GLY A 9 19.41 32.90 13.43
CA GLY A 9 20.41 31.96 12.97
C GLY A 9 21.05 31.13 14.08
N ARG A 10 20.36 30.96 15.20
CA ARG A 10 20.90 30.28 16.39
C ARG A 10 20.37 28.88 16.61
N GLU A 11 19.19 28.58 16.08
CA GLU A 11 18.51 27.30 16.27
C GLU A 11 18.01 26.78 14.94
N ILE A 12 17.91 25.44 14.83
CA ILE A 12 17.20 24.80 13.73
C ILE A 12 15.72 24.88 14.04
N ALA A 13 15.00 25.73 13.31
CA ALA A 13 13.56 25.92 13.50
C ALA A 13 12.72 24.81 12.83
N ALA A 14 13.16 24.31 11.68
CA ALA A 14 12.43 23.29 10.94
C ALA A 14 13.34 22.52 9.97
N LEU A 15 12.85 21.34 9.57
CA LEU A 15 13.33 20.59 8.41
C LEU A 15 12.21 20.54 7.38
N LEU A 16 12.39 21.21 6.25
CA LEU A 16 11.46 21.19 5.14
C LEU A 16 11.84 20.07 4.16
N CYS A 17 10.91 19.19 3.87
CA CYS A 17 11.12 18.13 2.89
C CYS A 17 10.44 18.51 1.56
N ALA A 18 11.19 18.41 0.46
CA ALA A 18 10.69 18.59 -0.89
C ALA A 18 10.67 17.26 -1.64
N GLY A 19 9.70 17.07 -2.52
CA GLY A 19 9.69 15.94 -3.43
C GLY A 19 10.77 16.10 -4.53
N PRO A 20 11.25 14.98 -5.11
CA PRO A 20 12.25 15.02 -6.17
C PRO A 20 11.77 15.75 -7.43
N GLU A 21 10.45 15.84 -7.64
CA GLU A 21 9.84 16.59 -8.75
C GLU A 21 9.98 18.10 -8.62
N GLN A 22 10.20 18.60 -7.41
CA GLN A 22 10.35 20.02 -7.12
C GLN A 22 11.80 20.49 -7.21
N VAL A 23 12.74 19.57 -7.32
CA VAL A 23 14.17 19.84 -7.29
C VAL A 23 14.82 19.36 -8.58
N GLU A 24 15.80 20.11 -9.09
CA GLU A 24 16.64 19.75 -10.21
C GLU A 24 18.09 19.77 -9.79
N ILE A 25 18.83 18.71 -10.14
CA ILE A 25 20.27 18.65 -9.93
C ILE A 25 20.93 19.21 -11.18
N ARG A 26 21.77 20.23 -11.02
CA ARG A 26 22.62 20.79 -12.09
C ARG A 26 24.07 20.56 -11.78
N GLU A 27 24.82 20.28 -12.80
CA GLU A 27 26.29 20.23 -12.73
C GLU A 27 26.81 21.63 -12.48
N GLY A 28 27.74 21.76 -11.54
CA GLY A 28 28.50 22.96 -11.30
C GLY A 28 29.72 23.03 -12.21
N ASP A 29 30.78 23.72 -11.75
CA ASP A 29 32.03 23.90 -12.50
C ASP A 29 32.86 22.61 -12.63
N SER A 30 32.55 21.57 -11.85
CA SER A 30 33.20 20.27 -11.83
C SER A 30 32.15 19.16 -11.78
N PRO A 31 32.42 17.95 -12.35
CA PRO A 31 31.53 16.79 -12.24
C PRO A 31 31.22 16.32 -10.82
N LEU A 32 32.04 16.74 -9.84
CA LEU A 32 31.84 16.47 -8.43
C LEU A 32 31.10 17.61 -7.69
N ASP A 33 30.94 18.74 -8.38
CA ASP A 33 30.23 19.90 -7.87
C ASP A 33 28.83 19.93 -8.50
N PHE A 34 27.82 19.75 -7.69
CA PHE A 34 26.44 19.82 -8.13
C PHE A 34 25.64 20.83 -7.31
N GLN A 35 24.70 21.48 -7.94
CA GLN A 35 23.81 22.44 -7.33
C GLN A 35 22.37 21.93 -7.35
N LEU A 36 21.69 22.05 -6.24
CA LEU A 36 20.27 21.80 -6.13
C LEU A 36 19.51 23.08 -6.49
N CYS A 37 18.63 22.98 -7.46
CA CYS A 37 17.83 24.08 -7.98
C CYS A 37 16.34 23.80 -7.73
N ALA A 38 15.57 24.82 -7.39
CA ALA A 38 14.12 24.71 -7.32
C ALA A 38 13.51 24.76 -8.73
N ARG A 39 12.59 23.87 -9.04
CA ARG A 39 11.78 23.94 -10.25
C ARG A 39 10.61 24.90 -10.04
N GLY A 40 10.66 26.01 -10.75
CA GLY A 40 9.60 27.01 -10.77
C GLY A 40 8.53 26.75 -11.84
N PRO A 41 7.44 27.52 -11.82
CA PRO A 41 6.41 27.49 -12.84
C PRO A 41 7.00 27.81 -14.22
N GLY A 42 6.63 27.04 -15.24
CA GLY A 42 7.12 27.25 -16.61
C GLY A 42 8.50 26.67 -16.90
N GLY A 43 9.05 25.82 -16.04
CA GLY A 43 10.34 25.14 -16.26
C GLY A 43 11.55 26.02 -15.94
N THR A 44 11.37 27.13 -15.25
CA THR A 44 12.49 27.90 -14.68
C THR A 44 13.15 27.10 -13.58
N CYS A 45 14.48 27.17 -13.53
CA CYS A 45 15.24 26.48 -12.51
C CYS A 45 16.17 27.51 -11.86
N GLU A 46 15.97 27.74 -10.57
CA GLU A 46 16.75 28.67 -9.79
C GLU A 46 17.56 27.91 -8.72
N PRO A 47 18.88 28.20 -8.58
CA PRO A 47 19.67 27.58 -7.52
C PRO A 47 19.04 27.88 -6.17
N LEU A 48 18.87 26.84 -5.34
CA LEU A 48 18.41 27.03 -3.98
C LEU A 48 19.50 27.82 -3.19
N PRO A 49 19.10 28.80 -2.40
CA PRO A 49 20.04 29.50 -1.52
C PRO A 49 20.54 28.53 -0.43
N TRP A 50 21.68 28.81 0.13
CA TRP A 50 22.22 28.07 1.28
C TRP A 50 22.40 26.55 1.02
N GLN A 51 23.13 26.22 -0.07
CA GLN A 51 23.41 24.83 -0.45
C GLN A 51 23.93 23.96 0.73
N GLU A 52 24.63 24.61 1.68
CA GLU A 52 25.15 23.91 2.86
C GLU A 52 24.06 23.45 3.83
N LEU A 53 22.87 24.05 3.78
CA LEU A 53 21.72 23.66 4.60
C LEU A 53 20.86 22.61 3.92
N LEU A 54 21.19 22.20 2.69
CA LEU A 54 20.45 21.22 1.95
C LEU A 54 20.94 19.82 2.29
N LEU A 55 19.98 18.93 2.53
CA LEU A 55 20.19 17.50 2.79
C LEU A 55 19.68 16.71 1.60
N PHE A 56 20.55 15.97 0.96
CA PHE A 56 20.23 15.15 -0.19
C PHE A 56 20.69 13.70 0.04
N THR A 57 19.74 12.79 0.19
CA THR A 57 20.00 11.37 0.48
C THR A 57 19.28 10.51 -0.56
N PRO A 58 19.86 10.35 -1.76
CA PRO A 58 19.26 9.52 -2.79
C PRO A 58 19.34 8.04 -2.39
N PHE A 59 18.23 7.32 -2.51
CA PHE A 59 18.19 5.88 -2.28
C PHE A 59 18.55 5.16 -3.59
N GLN A 60 19.62 4.36 -3.58
CA GLN A 60 20.10 3.60 -4.74
C GLN A 60 20.13 4.44 -6.04
N PRO A 61 20.94 5.51 -6.10
CA PRO A 61 21.00 6.36 -7.28
C PRO A 61 21.57 5.55 -8.47
N GLU A 62 20.94 5.71 -9.62
CA GLU A 62 21.42 5.18 -10.90
C GLU A 62 22.06 6.32 -11.70
N THR A 63 22.96 6.00 -12.65
CA THR A 63 23.65 7.00 -13.48
C THR A 63 22.68 7.94 -14.20
N GLU A 64 21.56 7.39 -14.70
CA GLU A 64 20.51 8.15 -15.38
C GLU A 64 19.44 8.73 -14.42
N HIS A 65 19.46 8.30 -13.15
CA HIS A 65 18.51 8.70 -12.13
C HIS A 65 19.21 9.09 -10.82
N PRO A 66 19.91 10.23 -10.80
CA PRO A 66 20.67 10.68 -9.63
C PRO A 66 19.81 10.97 -8.40
N TYR A 67 18.50 11.18 -8.60
CA TYR A 67 17.54 11.39 -7.51
C TYR A 67 17.24 10.14 -6.68
N GLY A 68 17.77 9.00 -7.10
CA GLY A 68 17.50 7.70 -6.51
C GLY A 68 16.27 7.02 -7.10
N VAL A 69 16.06 5.78 -6.69
CA VAL A 69 15.00 4.92 -7.19
C VAL A 69 13.99 4.66 -6.08
N SER A 70 12.71 4.89 -6.36
CA SER A 70 11.65 4.60 -5.40
C SER A 70 11.54 3.10 -5.13
N LEU A 71 11.45 2.70 -3.86
CA LEU A 71 11.11 1.33 -3.44
C LEU A 71 9.79 0.85 -4.08
N LEU A 72 8.90 1.78 -4.40
CA LEU A 72 7.59 1.50 -4.96
C LEU A 72 7.56 1.55 -6.50
N ARG A 73 8.71 1.64 -7.18
CA ARG A 73 8.80 1.82 -8.65
C ARG A 73 7.98 0.79 -9.43
N SER A 74 7.96 -0.46 -9.00
CA SER A 74 7.23 -1.54 -9.68
C SER A 74 5.79 -1.77 -9.17
N MET A 75 5.39 -1.06 -8.12
CA MET A 75 4.08 -1.23 -7.47
C MET A 75 2.89 -0.75 -8.32
N PRO A 76 2.97 0.39 -9.06
CA PRO A 76 1.82 0.90 -9.79
C PRO A 76 1.21 -0.11 -10.76
N PHE A 77 2.03 -0.89 -11.47
CA PHE A 77 1.54 -1.92 -12.38
C PHE A 77 0.80 -3.05 -11.66
N LEU A 78 1.37 -3.55 -10.54
CA LEU A 78 0.77 -4.64 -9.76
C LEU A 78 -0.52 -4.19 -9.07
N THR A 79 -0.52 -2.99 -8.51
CA THR A 79 -1.70 -2.42 -7.84
C THR A 79 -2.83 -2.13 -8.82
N ASP A 80 -2.54 -1.68 -10.04
CA ASP A 80 -3.55 -1.47 -11.08
C ASP A 80 -4.24 -2.78 -11.46
N ILE A 81 -3.50 -3.86 -11.64
CA ILE A 81 -4.07 -5.19 -11.90
C ILE A 81 -4.94 -5.64 -10.72
N LEU A 82 -4.45 -5.50 -9.49
CA LEU A 82 -5.19 -5.88 -8.29
C LEU A 82 -6.52 -5.12 -8.17
N LEU A 83 -6.50 -3.81 -8.39
CA LEU A 83 -7.70 -2.98 -8.39
C LEU A 83 -8.71 -3.41 -9.47
N LYS A 84 -8.24 -3.74 -10.67
CA LYS A 84 -9.10 -4.26 -11.75
C LYS A 84 -9.75 -5.60 -11.36
N ILE A 85 -9.02 -6.49 -10.69
CA ILE A 85 -9.58 -7.75 -10.20
C ILE A 85 -10.65 -7.48 -9.14
N TYR A 86 -10.41 -6.60 -8.18
CA TYR A 86 -11.40 -6.24 -7.16
C TYR A 86 -12.63 -5.57 -7.77
N GLN A 87 -12.47 -4.67 -8.74
CA GLN A 87 -13.59 -4.06 -9.46
C GLN A 87 -14.40 -5.11 -10.23
N ALA A 88 -13.74 -6.04 -10.93
CA ALA A 88 -14.41 -7.12 -11.65
C ALA A 88 -15.16 -8.04 -10.69
N THR A 89 -14.56 -8.36 -9.54
CA THR A 89 -15.19 -9.15 -8.48
C THR A 89 -16.42 -8.43 -7.93
N GLY A 90 -16.31 -7.14 -7.61
CA GLY A 90 -17.44 -6.31 -7.15
C GLY A 90 -18.59 -6.30 -8.16
N MET A 91 -18.30 -6.06 -9.45
CA MET A 91 -19.31 -6.10 -10.51
C MET A 91 -19.96 -7.48 -10.65
N ASN A 92 -19.19 -8.56 -10.46
CA ASN A 92 -19.76 -9.92 -10.49
C ASN A 92 -20.72 -10.15 -9.30
N TRP A 93 -20.34 -9.68 -8.10
CA TRP A 93 -21.23 -9.75 -6.93
C TRP A 93 -22.50 -8.93 -7.13
N GLU A 94 -22.42 -7.73 -7.71
CA GLU A 94 -23.60 -6.92 -8.05
C GLU A 94 -24.50 -7.61 -9.09
N ARG A 95 -23.90 -8.27 -10.10
CA ARG A 95 -24.64 -9.04 -11.10
C ARG A 95 -25.33 -10.27 -10.49
N MET A 96 -24.66 -10.95 -9.58
CA MET A 96 -25.24 -12.10 -8.88
C MET A 96 -26.35 -11.68 -7.92
N GLY A 97 -26.19 -10.57 -7.20
CA GLY A 97 -27.21 -10.02 -6.32
C GLY A 97 -28.43 -9.46 -7.08
N ASN A 98 -28.23 -8.98 -8.30
CA ASN A 98 -29.28 -8.49 -9.19
C ASN A 98 -29.67 -9.57 -10.21
N VAL A 99 -30.33 -10.60 -9.73
CA VAL A 99 -30.84 -11.67 -10.58
C VAL A 99 -31.75 -11.07 -11.65
N ARG A 100 -31.44 -11.29 -12.92
CA ARG A 100 -32.27 -10.90 -14.04
C ARG A 100 -33.05 -12.09 -14.55
N PHE A 101 -34.30 -11.88 -14.84
CA PHE A 101 -35.17 -12.92 -15.35
C PHE A 101 -35.63 -12.58 -16.76
N ALA A 102 -35.62 -13.52 -17.66
CA ALA A 102 -36.36 -13.46 -18.92
C ALA A 102 -37.66 -14.28 -18.77
N VAL A 103 -38.75 -13.58 -18.89
CA VAL A 103 -40.06 -14.23 -18.94
C VAL A 103 -40.43 -14.37 -20.42
N ILE A 104 -40.43 -15.60 -20.89
CA ILE A 104 -40.79 -15.95 -22.28
C ILE A 104 -42.20 -16.46 -22.29
N CYS A 105 -43.10 -15.74 -22.91
CA CYS A 105 -44.49 -16.14 -23.13
C CYS A 105 -44.61 -16.71 -24.53
N ARG A 106 -45.08 -17.95 -24.66
CA ARG A 106 -45.35 -18.56 -25.93
C ARG A 106 -46.87 -18.57 -26.17
N PRO A 107 -47.36 -17.84 -27.21
CA PRO A 107 -48.78 -17.91 -27.52
C PRO A 107 -49.21 -19.29 -28.02
N GLY A 108 -50.31 -19.77 -27.51
CA GLY A 108 -50.91 -21.04 -27.98
C GLY A 108 -51.47 -20.92 -29.41
N GLU A 109 -51.64 -22.05 -30.09
CA GLU A 109 -52.26 -22.09 -31.41
C GLU A 109 -53.69 -21.54 -31.34
N GLY A 110 -53.94 -20.39 -31.98
CA GLY A 110 -55.26 -19.74 -32.03
C GLY A 110 -55.44 -18.45 -31.26
N GLU A 111 -54.47 -17.99 -30.47
CA GLU A 111 -54.56 -16.79 -29.60
C GLU A 111 -54.07 -15.48 -30.25
N GLY A 112 -53.87 -15.37 -31.53
CA GLY A 112 -53.11 -14.33 -32.22
C GLY A 112 -53.45 -12.87 -31.88
N ALA A 113 -54.69 -12.50 -31.60
CA ALA A 113 -55.08 -11.11 -31.29
C ALA A 113 -54.89 -10.75 -29.82
N TYR A 114 -54.99 -11.68 -28.90
CA TYR A 114 -54.91 -11.42 -27.47
C TYR A 114 -53.52 -11.75 -26.87
N ALA A 115 -52.67 -12.40 -27.62
CA ALA A 115 -51.36 -12.84 -27.17
C ALA A 115 -50.46 -11.65 -26.73
N GLN A 116 -50.47 -10.56 -27.51
CA GLN A 116 -49.67 -9.36 -27.20
C GLN A 116 -50.13 -8.67 -25.90
N GLU A 117 -51.44 -8.54 -25.71
CA GLU A 117 -51.98 -7.91 -24.52
C GLU A 117 -51.72 -8.73 -23.27
N ARG A 118 -51.85 -10.06 -23.38
CA ARG A 118 -51.51 -10.99 -22.30
C ARG A 118 -50.03 -10.93 -21.94
N CYS A 119 -49.14 -10.90 -22.92
CA CYS A 119 -47.68 -10.74 -22.66
C CYS A 119 -47.37 -9.40 -21.99
N ARG A 120 -48.07 -8.31 -22.32
CA ARG A 120 -47.92 -7.01 -21.67
C ARG A 120 -48.38 -7.06 -20.20
N GLN A 121 -49.51 -7.69 -19.91
CA GLN A 121 -50.02 -7.83 -18.55
C GLN A 121 -49.04 -8.64 -17.71
N ILE A 122 -48.54 -9.78 -18.19
CA ILE A 122 -47.55 -10.63 -17.52
C ILE A 122 -46.27 -9.83 -17.25
N ALA A 123 -45.77 -9.06 -18.24
CA ALA A 123 -44.60 -8.23 -18.07
C ALA A 123 -44.82 -7.10 -17.03
N GLY A 124 -46.03 -6.52 -16.97
CA GLY A 124 -46.41 -5.52 -15.99
C GLY A 124 -46.43 -6.08 -14.57
N GLU A 125 -47.08 -7.23 -14.36
CA GLU A 125 -47.13 -7.87 -13.04
C GLU A 125 -45.76 -8.36 -12.58
N TRP A 126 -44.94 -8.88 -13.49
CA TRP A 126 -43.57 -9.28 -13.18
C TRP A 126 -42.73 -8.06 -12.76
N SER A 127 -42.84 -6.95 -13.51
CA SER A 127 -42.13 -5.72 -13.17
C SER A 127 -42.53 -5.19 -11.79
N ALA A 128 -43.83 -5.21 -11.47
CA ALA A 128 -44.34 -4.82 -10.17
C ALA A 128 -43.85 -5.72 -9.03
N ALA A 129 -43.80 -7.05 -9.25
CA ALA A 129 -43.26 -7.99 -8.29
C ALA A 129 -41.75 -7.77 -8.04
N MET A 130 -41.00 -7.51 -9.09
CA MET A 130 -39.56 -7.20 -8.99
C MET A 130 -39.27 -5.87 -8.28
N GLN A 131 -40.11 -4.85 -8.49
CA GLN A 131 -39.99 -3.58 -7.76
C GLN A 131 -40.33 -3.73 -6.28
N ALA A 132 -41.35 -4.52 -5.95
CA ALA A 132 -41.69 -4.82 -4.57
C ALA A 132 -40.56 -5.59 -3.87
N GLY A 133 -39.91 -6.54 -4.56
CA GLY A 133 -38.74 -7.26 -4.07
C GLY A 133 -37.54 -6.35 -3.73
N LYS A 134 -37.30 -5.30 -4.51
CA LYS A 134 -36.27 -4.29 -4.21
C LYS A 134 -36.57 -3.48 -2.95
N GLN A 135 -37.84 -3.38 -2.55
CA GLN A 135 -38.29 -2.70 -1.35
C GLN A 135 -38.44 -3.65 -0.13
N GLY A 136 -37.95 -4.89 -0.27
CA GLY A 136 -37.97 -5.88 0.81
C GLY A 136 -39.31 -6.65 0.94
N ALA A 137 -40.27 -6.46 0.04
CA ALA A 137 -41.53 -7.16 0.03
C ALA A 137 -41.44 -8.37 -0.93
N VAL A 138 -41.58 -9.58 -0.40
CA VAL A 138 -41.67 -10.79 -1.24
C VAL A 138 -43.08 -10.88 -1.80
N ARG A 139 -43.19 -10.87 -3.13
CA ARG A 139 -44.46 -11.05 -3.83
C ARG A 139 -44.36 -12.23 -4.77
N ASP A 140 -45.26 -13.22 -4.56
CA ASP A 140 -45.32 -14.37 -5.43
C ASP A 140 -45.92 -13.96 -6.79
N PHE A 141 -45.35 -14.46 -7.86
CA PHE A 141 -45.84 -14.29 -9.20
C PHE A 141 -46.60 -15.53 -9.64
N VAL A 142 -47.85 -15.36 -9.95
CA VAL A 142 -48.72 -16.45 -10.45
C VAL A 142 -49.23 -16.05 -11.82
N ALA A 143 -48.93 -16.86 -12.83
CA ALA A 143 -49.41 -16.65 -14.18
C ALA A 143 -49.99 -17.95 -14.75
N VAL A 144 -51.02 -17.81 -15.59
CA VAL A 144 -51.64 -18.95 -16.28
C VAL A 144 -51.23 -18.92 -17.76
N GLY A 145 -50.63 -19.99 -18.26
CA GLY A 145 -50.20 -20.13 -19.65
C GLY A 145 -48.85 -20.85 -19.77
N ASP A 146 -48.38 -21.03 -21.02
CA ASP A 146 -47.05 -21.57 -21.30
C ASP A 146 -46.01 -20.46 -21.12
N LEU A 147 -45.44 -20.45 -19.92
CA LEU A 147 -44.44 -19.47 -19.49
C LEU A 147 -43.13 -20.19 -19.16
N ASP A 148 -42.05 -19.73 -19.79
CA ASP A 148 -40.70 -20.18 -19.48
C ASP A 148 -39.96 -19.04 -18.80
N ILE A 149 -39.57 -19.22 -17.54
CA ILE A 149 -38.81 -18.20 -16.77
C ILE A 149 -37.37 -18.67 -16.73
N LYS A 150 -36.52 -17.91 -17.43
CA LYS A 150 -35.08 -18.15 -17.44
C LYS A 150 -34.34 -17.09 -16.62
N VAL A 151 -33.44 -17.56 -15.79
CA VAL A 151 -32.48 -16.67 -15.11
C VAL A 151 -31.43 -16.28 -16.14
N ILE A 152 -31.29 -14.97 -16.39
CA ILE A 152 -30.28 -14.45 -17.30
C ILE A 152 -29.13 -13.88 -16.47
N GLY A 153 -27.92 -14.34 -16.71
CA GLY A 153 -26.71 -13.66 -16.29
C GLY A 153 -25.97 -14.19 -15.10
N ALA A 154 -26.33 -15.35 -14.60
CA ALA A 154 -25.46 -16.04 -13.66
C ALA A 154 -25.64 -17.56 -13.80
N ASP A 155 -24.97 -18.13 -14.78
CA ASP A 155 -24.68 -19.57 -14.72
C ASP A 155 -23.66 -19.79 -13.58
N ASN A 156 -24.04 -19.51 -12.35
CA ASN A 156 -23.33 -19.79 -11.07
C ASN A 156 -21.78 -19.80 -11.10
N GLN A 157 -21.15 -19.24 -12.12
CA GLN A 157 -19.70 -19.11 -12.22
C GLN A 157 -19.27 -17.84 -11.50
N VAL A 158 -19.11 -17.95 -10.18
CA VAL A 158 -18.29 -16.99 -9.44
C VAL A 158 -16.89 -17.06 -10.03
N LEU A 159 -16.40 -15.96 -10.56
CA LEU A 159 -15.03 -15.89 -11.03
C LEU A 159 -14.14 -16.16 -9.82
N ASP A 160 -13.41 -17.28 -9.84
CA ASP A 160 -12.44 -17.59 -8.80
C ASP A 160 -11.27 -16.59 -8.93
N SER A 161 -11.29 -15.56 -8.11
CA SER A 161 -10.24 -14.54 -8.05
C SER A 161 -9.16 -14.88 -7.03
N GLN A 162 -9.28 -15.98 -6.29
CA GLN A 162 -8.34 -16.30 -5.21
C GLN A 162 -6.93 -16.52 -5.71
N VAL A 163 -6.75 -17.28 -6.77
CA VAL A 163 -5.43 -17.58 -7.34
C VAL A 163 -4.74 -16.34 -7.90
N PRO A 164 -5.37 -15.54 -8.81
CA PRO A 164 -4.71 -14.35 -9.33
C PRO A 164 -4.45 -13.27 -8.27
N VAL A 165 -5.34 -13.07 -7.32
CA VAL A 165 -5.13 -12.15 -6.20
C VAL A 165 -3.92 -12.60 -5.38
N ARG A 166 -3.86 -13.87 -5.02
CA ARG A 166 -2.73 -14.42 -4.26
C ARG A 166 -1.40 -14.23 -5.00
N GLN A 167 -1.34 -14.53 -6.29
CA GLN A 167 -0.13 -14.34 -7.10
C GLN A 167 0.34 -12.88 -7.13
N ILE A 168 -0.59 -11.93 -7.24
CA ILE A 168 -0.22 -10.50 -7.23
C ILE A 168 0.28 -10.10 -5.85
N LEU A 169 -0.37 -10.53 -4.77
CA LEU A 169 0.09 -10.23 -3.41
C LEU A 169 1.46 -10.85 -3.12
N GLU A 170 1.74 -12.06 -3.62
CA GLU A 170 3.07 -12.68 -3.54
C GLU A 170 4.12 -11.84 -4.29
N GLN A 171 3.78 -11.27 -5.46
CA GLN A 171 4.67 -10.36 -6.18
C GLN A 171 4.87 -9.04 -5.43
N LEU A 172 3.84 -8.50 -4.78
CA LEU A 172 3.95 -7.30 -3.95
C LEU A 172 4.89 -7.53 -2.76
N VAL A 173 4.74 -8.66 -2.07
CA VAL A 173 5.64 -9.10 -1.00
C VAL A 173 7.09 -9.23 -1.50
N ALA A 174 7.30 -9.92 -2.62
CA ALA A 174 8.62 -10.12 -3.20
C ALA A 174 9.30 -8.80 -3.62
N ARG A 175 8.52 -7.80 -4.04
CA ARG A 175 9.04 -6.49 -4.47
C ARG A 175 9.30 -5.53 -3.33
N THR A 176 8.50 -5.60 -2.28
CA THR A 176 8.66 -4.72 -1.10
C THR A 176 9.64 -5.28 -0.09
N GLY A 177 9.91 -6.58 -0.12
CA GLY A 177 10.66 -7.27 0.93
C GLY A 177 9.92 -7.34 2.27
N ILE A 178 8.66 -6.86 2.32
CA ILE A 178 7.86 -6.88 3.56
C ILE A 178 7.30 -8.29 3.77
N PRO A 179 7.60 -8.95 4.89
CA PRO A 179 7.08 -10.28 5.17
C PRO A 179 5.55 -10.35 5.15
N PRO A 180 4.95 -11.43 4.61
CA PRO A 180 3.50 -11.58 4.50
C PRO A 180 2.77 -11.43 5.83
N PHE A 181 3.32 -11.92 6.92
CA PHE A 181 2.71 -11.84 8.25
C PHE A 181 2.56 -10.40 8.75
N LEU A 182 3.46 -9.48 8.39
CA LEU A 182 3.34 -8.05 8.72
C LEU A 182 2.22 -7.36 7.93
N LEU A 183 1.85 -7.91 6.78
CA LEU A 183 0.73 -7.46 5.97
C LEU A 183 -0.60 -8.15 6.35
N GLY A 184 -0.61 -8.97 7.40
CA GLY A 184 -1.79 -9.74 7.81
C GLY A 184 -2.12 -10.91 6.88
N LEU A 185 -1.17 -11.34 6.05
CA LEU A 185 -1.34 -12.44 5.10
C LEU A 185 -0.85 -13.74 5.74
N SER A 186 -1.77 -14.65 6.02
CA SER A 186 -1.49 -15.91 6.74
C SER A 186 -1.07 -17.07 5.83
N TRP A 187 -0.36 -16.81 4.73
CA TRP A 187 0.03 -17.87 3.82
C TRP A 187 1.20 -18.70 4.35
N SER A 188 0.91 -19.91 4.75
CA SER A 188 1.86 -21.01 4.94
C SER A 188 3.25 -20.65 5.50
N SER A 189 3.34 -19.70 6.41
CA SER A 189 4.57 -19.45 7.13
C SER A 189 4.62 -20.32 8.39
N THR A 190 5.65 -21.17 8.48
CA THR A 190 5.99 -21.79 9.75
C THR A 190 6.63 -20.75 10.64
N GLU A 191 6.56 -20.91 11.96
CA GLU A 191 7.20 -20.01 12.92
C GLU A 191 8.67 -19.72 12.57
N ARG A 192 9.41 -20.76 12.18
CA ARG A 192 10.80 -20.65 11.75
C ARG A 192 10.98 -19.79 10.47
N MET A 193 10.08 -19.91 9.51
CA MET A 193 10.12 -19.07 8.30
C MET A 193 9.80 -17.62 8.64
N SER A 194 8.85 -17.38 9.55
CA SER A 194 8.52 -16.02 9.99
C SER A 194 9.70 -15.35 10.69
N ALA A 195 10.44 -16.08 11.53
CA ALA A 195 11.66 -15.59 12.16
C ALA A 195 12.73 -15.21 11.13
N GLN A 196 13.00 -16.07 10.16
CA GLN A 196 13.97 -15.77 9.08
C GLN A 196 13.55 -14.57 8.23
N GLN A 197 12.28 -14.43 7.95
CA GLN A 197 11.74 -13.27 7.22
C GLN A 197 11.86 -11.98 8.06
N ALA A 198 11.67 -12.05 9.37
CA ALA A 198 11.88 -10.93 10.28
C ALA A 198 13.35 -10.47 10.27
N ASP A 199 14.30 -11.41 10.29
CA ASP A 199 15.75 -11.12 10.22
C ASP A 199 16.12 -10.44 8.89
N MET A 200 15.55 -10.90 7.78
CA MET A 200 15.75 -10.27 6.46
C MET A 200 15.21 -8.83 6.47
N MET A 201 14.01 -8.62 7.00
CA MET A 201 13.41 -7.28 7.10
C MET A 201 14.23 -6.35 7.99
N THR A 202 14.76 -6.85 9.10
CA THR A 202 15.67 -6.11 9.97
C THR A 202 16.93 -5.66 9.22
N SER A 203 17.48 -6.52 8.37
CA SER A 203 18.64 -6.20 7.54
C SER A 203 18.32 -5.10 6.50
N GLU A 204 17.15 -5.17 5.87
CA GLU A 204 16.67 -4.14 4.92
C GLU A 204 16.46 -2.78 5.60
N ILE A 205 15.83 -2.77 6.78
CA ILE A 205 15.64 -1.54 7.55
C ILE A 205 16.99 -0.96 7.98
N THR A 206 17.95 -1.81 8.36
CA THR A 206 19.30 -1.38 8.70
C THR A 206 20.01 -0.76 7.50
N ALA A 207 19.83 -1.31 6.30
CA ALA A 207 20.38 -0.72 5.08
C ALA A 207 19.76 0.66 4.78
N LEU A 208 18.44 0.84 5.00
CA LEU A 208 17.77 2.13 4.88
C LEU A 208 18.28 3.15 5.91
N ARG A 209 18.49 2.73 7.15
CA ARG A 209 19.09 3.58 8.21
C ARG A 209 20.45 4.12 7.80
N ARG A 210 21.34 3.25 7.28
CA ARG A 210 22.66 3.66 6.78
C ARG A 210 22.60 4.71 5.67
N THR A 211 21.54 4.68 4.84
CA THR A 211 21.35 5.71 3.81
C THR A 211 20.94 7.07 4.41
N LEU A 212 20.21 7.06 5.53
CA LEU A 212 19.75 8.27 6.21
C LEU A 212 20.79 8.83 7.21
N GLU A 213 21.69 7.98 7.70
CA GLU A 213 22.68 8.30 8.73
C GLU A 213 23.47 9.58 8.44
N PRO A 214 24.06 9.78 7.24
CA PRO A 214 24.80 11.00 6.96
C PRO A 214 23.95 12.28 7.05
N ALA A 215 22.65 12.17 6.73
CA ALA A 215 21.76 13.33 6.86
C ALA A 215 21.46 13.66 8.33
N VAL A 216 21.24 12.62 9.14
CA VAL A 216 21.01 12.79 10.58
C VAL A 216 22.27 13.35 11.27
N GLU A 217 23.45 12.81 10.96
CA GLU A 217 24.74 13.32 11.45
C GLU A 217 24.91 14.79 11.08
N ARG A 218 24.63 15.15 9.82
CA ARG A 218 24.74 16.54 9.35
C ARG A 218 23.81 17.48 10.11
N ILE A 219 22.58 17.07 10.41
CA ILE A 219 21.65 17.86 11.24
C ILE A 219 22.22 18.07 12.64
N CYS A 220 22.72 17.02 13.27
CA CYS A 220 23.28 17.07 14.61
C CYS A 220 24.56 17.93 14.66
N GLU A 221 25.46 17.78 13.69
CA GLU A 221 26.65 18.60 13.58
C GLU A 221 26.30 20.08 13.40
N MET A 222 25.33 20.41 12.57
CA MET A 222 24.88 21.79 12.37
C MET A 222 24.34 22.36 13.67
N TRP A 223 23.52 21.61 14.39
CA TRP A 223 22.99 22.01 15.68
C TRP A 223 24.12 22.30 16.70
N LEU A 224 25.09 21.37 16.79
CA LEU A 224 26.25 21.55 17.68
C LEU A 224 27.04 22.82 17.34
N ARG A 225 27.31 23.06 16.04
CA ARG A 225 28.02 24.26 15.57
C ARG A 225 27.30 25.55 15.92
N LEU A 226 25.97 25.59 15.81
CA LEU A 226 25.13 26.71 16.22
C LEU A 226 25.28 27.03 17.72
N HIS A 227 25.55 26.00 18.54
CA HIS A 227 25.76 26.14 19.98
C HIS A 227 27.22 26.30 20.38
N GLY A 228 28.12 26.52 19.40
CA GLY A 228 29.55 26.73 19.66
C GLY A 228 30.32 25.45 20.01
N TRP A 229 29.76 24.29 19.73
CA TRP A 229 30.42 22.99 19.94
C TRP A 229 31.01 22.51 18.62
N GLY A 230 32.21 21.93 18.68
CA GLY A 230 32.85 21.25 17.55
C GLY A 230 33.08 19.79 17.92
N GLY A 231 32.94 18.91 16.95
CA GLY A 231 33.20 17.49 17.13
C GLY A 231 32.46 16.66 16.09
N ASP A 232 32.90 15.44 15.93
CA ASP A 232 32.26 14.46 15.10
C ASP A 232 31.04 13.86 15.84
N VAL A 233 29.99 13.61 15.10
CA VAL A 233 28.75 13.00 15.61
C VAL A 233 28.61 11.61 15.00
N THR A 234 28.24 10.65 15.80
CA THR A 234 27.87 9.31 15.34
C THR A 234 26.46 9.00 15.76
N VAL A 235 25.69 8.39 14.86
CA VAL A 235 24.33 7.98 15.15
C VAL A 235 24.31 6.54 15.63
N ASP A 236 23.82 6.33 16.85
CA ASP A 236 23.59 5.00 17.39
C ASP A 236 22.09 4.65 17.27
N TRP A 237 21.80 3.77 16.35
CA TRP A 237 20.43 3.32 16.10
C TRP A 237 20.04 2.25 17.12
N ALA A 238 18.90 2.43 17.76
CA ALA A 238 18.32 1.38 18.59
C ALA A 238 18.10 0.10 17.79
N ASP A 239 18.33 -1.05 18.41
CA ASP A 239 18.11 -2.34 17.77
C ASP A 239 16.67 -2.50 17.28
N ILE A 240 16.52 -3.07 16.08
CA ILE A 240 15.22 -3.42 15.52
C ILE A 240 14.94 -4.86 15.96
N ASN A 241 14.01 -5.03 16.90
CA ASN A 241 13.55 -6.35 17.29
C ASN A 241 12.13 -6.57 16.74
N LEU A 242 12.03 -7.41 15.72
CA LEU A 242 10.74 -7.86 15.15
C LEU A 242 10.28 -9.19 15.77
N GLN A 243 11.04 -9.71 16.74
CA GLN A 243 10.66 -10.90 17.50
C GLN A 243 9.53 -10.58 18.47
N ASP A 244 8.80 -11.61 18.82
CA ASP A 244 7.65 -11.49 19.71
C ASP A 244 8.08 -10.86 21.05
N PHE A 245 7.43 -9.78 21.46
CA PHE A 245 7.67 -9.14 22.77
C PHE A 245 7.66 -10.13 23.95
N VAL A 246 6.94 -11.25 23.76
CA VAL A 246 6.87 -12.33 24.75
C VAL A 246 8.20 -13.07 24.86
N GLU A 247 8.91 -13.31 23.74
CA GLU A 247 10.23 -13.95 23.77
C GLU A 247 11.29 -13.03 24.34
N GLU A 248 11.22 -11.74 24.02
CA GLU A 248 12.11 -10.74 24.61
C GLU A 248 11.90 -10.64 26.15
N ALA A 249 10.65 -10.61 26.59
CA ALA A 249 10.34 -10.59 28.03
C ALA A 249 10.81 -11.86 28.72
N ARG A 250 10.67 -13.03 28.07
CA ARG A 250 11.22 -14.30 28.60
C ARG A 250 12.75 -14.31 28.66
N ALA A 251 13.41 -13.83 27.62
CA ALA A 251 14.87 -13.73 27.59
C ALA A 251 15.38 -12.82 28.71
N LYS A 252 14.76 -11.66 28.90
CA LYS A 252 15.08 -10.75 30.02
C LYS A 252 14.86 -11.41 31.39
N LEU A 253 13.78 -12.19 31.54
CA LEU A 253 13.51 -12.94 32.76
C LEU A 253 14.59 -13.99 33.02
N TYR A 254 14.99 -14.76 32.01
CA TYR A 254 16.05 -15.76 32.14
C TYR A 254 17.42 -15.15 32.45
N LEU A 255 17.73 -14.00 31.87
CA LEU A 255 18.96 -13.25 32.18
C LEU A 255 18.97 -12.77 33.61
N ALA A 256 17.88 -12.18 34.10
CA ALA A 256 17.75 -11.75 35.48
C ALA A 256 17.84 -12.92 36.48
N GLN A 257 17.25 -14.07 36.15
CA GLN A 257 17.37 -15.28 36.95
C GLN A 257 18.81 -15.81 36.99
N ALA A 258 19.51 -15.80 35.85
CA ALA A 258 20.90 -16.23 35.77
C ALA A 258 21.84 -15.29 36.53
N GLU A 259 21.57 -14.00 36.57
CA GLU A 259 22.32 -13.03 37.38
C GLU A 259 22.08 -13.23 38.88
N ALA A 260 20.83 -13.45 39.29
CA ALA A 260 20.50 -13.72 40.68
C ALA A 260 21.21 -14.99 41.20
N ILE A 261 21.23 -16.08 40.44
CA ILE A 261 21.95 -17.32 40.80
C ILE A 261 23.45 -17.07 40.93
N ARG A 262 24.06 -16.27 40.04
CA ARG A 262 25.47 -15.92 40.11
C ARG A 262 25.83 -15.06 41.34
N GLU A 263 24.92 -14.22 41.79
CA GLU A 263 25.09 -13.43 43.01
C GLU A 263 24.99 -14.28 44.25
N GLU A 264 24.08 -15.27 44.30
CA GLU A 264 23.96 -16.24 45.38
C GLU A 264 25.20 -17.13 45.50
N GLU A 265 25.83 -17.53 44.38
CA GLU A 265 27.07 -18.34 44.39
C GLU A 265 28.32 -17.53 44.80
N ARG A 266 28.25 -16.20 44.82
CA ARG A 266 29.36 -15.32 45.26
C ARG A 266 29.29 -14.91 46.72
N THR A 267 28.17 -15.19 47.39
CA THR A 267 27.97 -14.87 48.82
C THR A 267 28.24 -16.10 49.69
#